data_8a63f9827dce3b12e81a1bbe5a930680
#
_entry.id   8a63f9827dce3b12e81a1bbe5a930680
#
_cell.length_a   1.000
_cell.length_b   1.000
_cell.length_c   1.000
_cell.angle_alpha   90.00
_cell.angle_beta   90.00
_cell.angle_gamma   90.00
#
_symmetry.space_group_name_H-M   'P 1'
#
loop_
_entity.id
_entity.type
_entity.pdbx_description
1 polymer ?
#
loop_
_entity_poly.entity_id
_entity_poly.type
_entity_poly.pdbx_seq_one_letter_code
_entity_poly.pdbx_strand_id
1 'polypeptide(L)'
;MLQAYSSNLDIAANAAYPFNNITVDKGCAEALSAPASIQLNQRGVYLVEVDGYGTGTEIADSTVQLVVNGVAQPQAISSFSIAAVNNVANFGFKTFVQVTENNCPCNCASSPTTLQVINGDTDLTAAHINIVVTKIR
;
A
#
# COMPACT_ATOMS: atom_id res chain seq x y z
N MET A 1 -12.88 6.61 -5.10
CA MET A 1 -12.54 5.48 -4.20
C MET A 1 -11.92 4.36 -4.99
N LEU A 2 -10.81 3.88 -4.53
CA LEU A 2 -10.11 2.72 -5.09
C LEU A 2 -9.98 1.65 -4.01
N GLN A 3 -10.32 0.41 -4.34
CA GLN A 3 -10.00 -0.74 -3.54
C GLN A 3 -9.33 -1.79 -4.40
N ALA A 4 -8.16 -2.25 -3.98
CA ALA A 4 -7.38 -3.25 -4.68
C ALA A 4 -6.78 -4.26 -3.70
N TYR A 5 -6.49 -5.45 -4.18
CA TYR A 5 -5.90 -6.49 -3.37
C TYR A 5 -5.02 -7.43 -4.18
N SER A 6 -4.22 -8.19 -3.50
CA SER A 6 -3.52 -9.36 -4.04
C SER A 6 -3.57 -10.50 -3.03
N SER A 7 -3.62 -11.72 -3.53
CA SER A 7 -3.60 -12.94 -2.73
C SER A 7 -2.53 -13.89 -3.23
N ASN A 8 -2.08 -14.79 -2.37
CA ASN A 8 -1.09 -15.81 -2.70
C ASN A 8 0.21 -15.23 -3.28
N LEU A 9 0.65 -14.11 -2.71
CA LEU A 9 1.90 -13.49 -3.12
C LEU A 9 3.09 -14.07 -2.41
N ASP A 10 4.19 -14.20 -3.13
CA ASP A 10 5.51 -14.27 -2.54
C ASP A 10 6.15 -12.89 -2.69
N ILE A 11 6.38 -12.23 -1.58
CA ILE A 11 6.92 -10.88 -1.55
C ILE A 11 8.32 -10.89 -0.94
N ALA A 12 9.28 -10.38 -1.69
CA ALA A 12 10.67 -10.28 -1.22
C ALA A 12 10.82 -9.14 -0.19
N ALA A 13 11.84 -9.25 0.63
CA ALA A 13 12.25 -8.17 1.51
C ALA A 13 12.47 -6.87 0.73
N ASN A 14 12.00 -5.76 1.28
CA ASN A 14 12.13 -4.41 0.72
C ASN A 14 11.42 -4.20 -0.63
N ALA A 15 10.59 -5.11 -1.06
CA ALA A 15 9.82 -4.99 -2.30
C ALA A 15 8.49 -4.28 -2.07
N ALA A 16 8.00 -3.61 -3.11
CA ALA A 16 6.67 -3.03 -3.11
C ALA A 16 5.60 -4.10 -3.37
N TYR A 17 4.52 -4.07 -2.61
CA TYR A 17 3.39 -4.97 -2.81
C TYR A 17 2.67 -4.63 -4.12
N PRO A 18 2.51 -5.59 -5.03
CA PRO A 18 1.65 -5.42 -6.19
C PRO A 18 0.17 -5.58 -5.79
N PHE A 19 -0.70 -4.86 -6.49
CA PHE A 19 -2.15 -4.99 -6.36
C PHE A 19 -2.70 -5.52 -7.69
N ASN A 20 -2.89 -6.82 -7.77
CA ASN A 20 -3.20 -7.50 -9.02
C ASN A 20 -4.71 -7.50 -9.35
N ASN A 21 -5.55 -7.19 -8.36
CA ASN A 21 -6.99 -7.22 -8.51
C ASN A 21 -7.60 -5.91 -8.00
N ILE A 22 -8.50 -5.34 -8.79
CA ILE A 22 -9.25 -4.14 -8.42
C ILE A 22 -10.70 -4.55 -8.17
N THR A 23 -11.24 -4.22 -6.99
CA THR A 23 -12.64 -4.50 -6.65
C THR A 23 -13.51 -3.27 -6.77
N VAL A 24 -12.96 -2.09 -6.50
CA VAL A 24 -13.67 -0.81 -6.66
C VAL A 24 -12.71 0.18 -7.30
N ASP A 25 -13.17 0.80 -8.37
CA ASP A 25 -12.47 1.90 -9.06
C ASP A 25 -13.53 2.91 -9.48
N LYS A 26 -13.76 3.90 -8.63
CA LYS A 26 -14.80 4.91 -8.84
C LYS A 26 -14.26 6.31 -8.72
N GLY A 27 -14.47 7.09 -9.76
CA GLY A 27 -13.96 8.44 -9.87
C GLY A 27 -12.59 8.49 -10.53
N CYS A 28 -11.98 9.64 -10.52
CA CYS A 28 -10.65 9.84 -11.11
C CYS A 28 -9.65 10.49 -10.15
N ALA A 29 -10.00 10.54 -8.89
CA ALA A 29 -9.10 11.07 -7.86
C ALA A 29 -7.97 10.09 -7.53
N GLU A 30 -8.23 8.81 -7.59
CA GLU A 30 -7.29 7.72 -7.35
C GLU A 30 -7.25 6.77 -8.56
N ALA A 31 -6.10 6.23 -8.86
CA ALA A 31 -5.93 5.23 -9.92
C ALA A 31 -4.74 4.31 -9.64
N LEU A 32 -4.86 3.05 -10.05
CA LEU A 32 -3.73 2.13 -10.07
C LEU A 32 -2.93 2.39 -11.35
N SER A 33 -1.75 3.01 -11.22
CA SER A 33 -0.92 3.40 -12.37
C SER A 33 0.04 2.32 -12.82
N ALA A 34 0.44 1.45 -11.89
CA ALA A 34 1.26 0.27 -12.12
C ALA A 34 0.88 -0.76 -11.05
N PRO A 35 1.25 -2.04 -11.19
CA PRO A 35 0.83 -3.05 -10.20
C PRO A 35 1.15 -2.67 -8.75
N ALA A 36 2.26 -2.01 -8.50
CA ALA A 36 2.70 -1.63 -7.16
C ALA A 36 2.60 -0.12 -6.89
N SER A 37 1.86 0.64 -7.68
CA SER A 37 1.81 2.09 -7.54
C SER A 37 0.39 2.62 -7.72
N ILE A 38 -0.08 3.38 -6.74
CA ILE A 38 -1.37 4.07 -6.77
C ILE A 38 -1.10 5.56 -6.92
N GLN A 39 -1.81 6.21 -7.83
CA GLN A 39 -1.72 7.65 -8.06
C GLN A 39 -2.89 8.37 -7.41
N LEU A 40 -2.57 9.50 -6.76
CA LEU A 40 -3.54 10.46 -6.28
C LEU A 40 -3.49 11.68 -7.20
N ASN A 41 -4.56 11.90 -7.96
CA ASN A 41 -4.58 12.84 -9.08
C ASN A 41 -5.15 14.21 -8.72
N GLN A 42 -5.85 14.31 -7.62
CA GLN A 42 -6.54 15.54 -7.23
C GLN A 42 -6.04 16.05 -5.89
N ARG A 43 -6.02 17.37 -5.75
CA ARG A 43 -5.80 18.02 -4.47
C ARG A 43 -6.86 17.58 -3.45
N GLY A 44 -6.44 17.34 -2.23
CA GLY A 44 -7.34 17.00 -1.15
C GLY A 44 -6.70 16.14 -0.07
N VAL A 45 -7.54 15.57 0.75
CA VAL A 45 -7.16 14.64 1.82
C VAL A 45 -7.72 13.26 1.48
N TYR A 46 -6.87 12.27 1.57
CA TYR A 46 -7.20 10.88 1.27
C TYR A 46 -7.03 10.03 2.52
N LEU A 47 -8.00 9.16 2.76
CA LEU A 47 -7.87 8.09 3.74
C LEU A 47 -7.27 6.88 3.05
N VAL A 48 -6.19 6.36 3.60
CA VAL A 48 -5.51 5.15 3.13
C VAL A 48 -5.58 4.10 4.23
N GLU A 49 -6.17 2.96 3.90
CA GLU A 49 -6.29 1.82 4.81
C GLU A 49 -5.63 0.61 4.16
N VAL A 50 -4.70 0.00 4.89
CA VAL A 50 -3.98 -1.20 4.43
C VAL A 50 -4.14 -2.28 5.49
N ASP A 51 -4.46 -3.50 5.06
CA ASP A 51 -4.44 -4.66 5.91
C ASP A 51 -3.99 -5.88 5.12
N GLY A 52 -3.44 -6.85 5.83
CA GLY A 52 -2.96 -8.05 5.18
C GLY A 52 -2.32 -9.03 6.14
N TYR A 53 -1.78 -10.09 5.57
CA TYR A 53 -1.03 -11.10 6.29
C TYR A 53 -0.03 -11.78 5.35
N GLY A 54 0.91 -12.48 5.94
CA GLY A 54 1.86 -13.30 5.18
C GLY A 54 2.49 -14.35 6.08
N THR A 55 3.03 -15.38 5.47
CA THR A 55 3.72 -16.46 6.16
C THR A 55 5.22 -16.16 6.20
N GLY A 56 5.80 -16.18 7.38
CA GLY A 56 7.22 -15.95 7.56
C GLY A 56 8.09 -17.12 7.11
N THR A 57 9.21 -16.82 6.46
CA THR A 57 10.19 -17.80 6.02
C THR A 57 11.32 -17.99 7.04
N GLU A 58 11.44 -17.07 8.00
CA GLU A 58 12.46 -17.08 9.04
C GLU A 58 11.94 -16.42 10.32
N ILE A 59 12.61 -16.64 11.43
CA ILE A 59 12.34 -15.93 12.68
C ILE A 59 12.89 -14.52 12.51
N ALA A 60 12.01 -13.51 12.58
CA ALA A 60 12.38 -12.11 12.37
C ALA A 60 11.33 -11.16 12.91
N ASP A 61 11.76 -9.93 13.19
CA ASP A 61 10.90 -8.77 13.35
C ASP A 61 10.94 -7.97 12.05
N SER A 62 9.80 -7.53 11.57
CA SER A 62 9.72 -6.78 10.31
C SER A 62 8.57 -5.77 10.33
N THR A 63 8.42 -5.08 9.23
CA THR A 63 7.43 -4.01 9.09
C THR A 63 6.78 -4.03 7.70
N VAL A 64 5.63 -3.38 7.62
CA VAL A 64 5.02 -2.95 6.35
C VAL A 64 4.76 -1.46 6.47
N GLN A 65 5.14 -0.68 5.48
CA GLN A 65 5.11 0.78 5.56
C GLN A 65 4.61 1.41 4.26
N LEU A 66 3.85 2.49 4.41
CA LEU A 66 3.45 3.34 3.29
C LEU A 66 4.60 4.27 2.89
N VAL A 67 4.80 4.39 1.60
CA VAL A 67 5.75 5.32 0.99
C VAL A 67 5.00 6.26 0.06
N VAL A 68 5.16 7.54 0.24
CA VAL A 68 4.51 8.59 -0.55
C VAL A 68 5.58 9.35 -1.31
N ASN A 69 5.52 9.34 -2.64
CA ASN A 69 6.52 9.96 -3.52
C ASN A 69 7.97 9.56 -3.16
N GLY A 70 8.18 8.29 -2.82
CA GLY A 70 9.49 7.79 -2.43
C GLY A 70 9.90 8.08 -0.99
N VAL A 71 9.05 8.73 -0.20
CA VAL A 71 9.34 9.08 1.20
C VAL A 71 8.52 8.19 2.13
N ALA A 72 9.21 7.43 2.99
CA ALA A 72 8.57 6.58 3.98
C ALA A 72 7.80 7.41 5.00
N GLN A 73 6.58 6.97 5.33
CA GLN A 73 5.67 7.67 6.22
C GLN A 73 5.75 7.06 7.63
N PRO A 74 6.34 7.75 8.61
CA PRO A 74 6.52 7.15 9.94
C PRO A 74 5.20 6.88 10.69
N GLN A 75 4.12 7.58 10.34
CA GLN A 75 2.79 7.36 10.92
C GLN A 75 2.03 6.19 10.28
N ALA A 76 2.50 5.67 9.16
CA ALA A 76 1.84 4.64 8.38
C ALA A 76 2.71 3.39 8.27
N ILE A 77 2.96 2.79 9.41
CA ILE A 77 3.81 1.61 9.56
C ILE A 77 3.15 0.60 10.48
N SER A 78 3.27 -0.66 10.14
CA SER A 78 2.84 -1.78 10.99
C SER A 78 4.03 -2.70 11.24
N SER A 79 4.32 -2.96 12.50
CA SER A 79 5.39 -3.87 12.92
C SER A 79 4.82 -5.23 13.32
N PHE A 80 5.53 -6.27 12.99
CA PHE A 80 5.14 -7.63 13.36
C PHE A 80 6.36 -8.49 13.64
N SER A 81 6.14 -9.58 14.40
CA SER A 81 7.17 -10.54 14.75
C SER A 81 6.80 -11.94 14.23
N ILE A 82 7.76 -12.61 13.64
CA ILE A 82 7.65 -14.02 13.25
C ILE A 82 8.45 -14.83 14.27
N ALA A 83 7.74 -15.50 15.16
CA ALA A 83 8.34 -16.24 16.28
C ALA A 83 8.84 -17.64 15.87
N ALA A 84 8.31 -18.17 14.78
CA ALA A 84 8.71 -19.46 14.22
C ALA A 84 8.50 -19.49 12.71
N VAL A 85 9.30 -20.26 12.00
CA VAL A 85 9.12 -20.47 10.55
C VAL A 85 7.71 -20.99 10.28
N ASN A 86 7.07 -20.49 9.22
CA ASN A 86 5.70 -20.78 8.80
C ASN A 86 4.60 -20.15 9.70
N ASN A 87 4.94 -19.33 10.67
CA ASN A 87 3.94 -18.55 11.38
C ASN A 87 3.38 -17.44 10.47
N VAL A 88 2.09 -17.19 10.62
CA VAL A 88 1.40 -16.10 9.91
C VAL A 88 1.58 -14.82 10.70
N ALA A 89 2.03 -13.77 10.03
CA ALA A 89 2.09 -12.41 10.56
C ALA A 89 0.95 -11.58 9.96
N ASN A 90 0.26 -10.84 10.80
CA ASN A 90 -0.79 -9.90 10.38
C ASN A 90 -0.25 -8.48 10.48
N PHE A 91 -0.65 -7.65 9.53
CA PHE A 91 -0.27 -6.24 9.53
C PHE A 91 -1.44 -5.38 9.04
N GLY A 92 -1.40 -4.12 9.42
CA GLY A 92 -2.37 -3.15 8.95
C GLY A 92 -2.11 -1.78 9.56
N PHE A 93 -2.48 -0.75 8.82
CA PHE A 93 -2.45 0.63 9.28
C PHE A 93 -3.49 1.46 8.54
N LYS A 94 -3.76 2.61 9.10
CA LYS A 94 -4.67 3.60 8.55
C LYS A 94 -4.02 4.98 8.72
N THR A 95 -4.04 5.77 7.66
CA THR A 95 -3.47 7.11 7.70
C THR A 95 -4.19 8.05 6.73
N PHE A 96 -3.97 9.34 6.93
CA PHE A 96 -4.37 10.36 5.97
C PHE A 96 -3.16 10.80 5.14
N VAL A 97 -3.41 11.03 3.87
CA VAL A 97 -2.42 11.60 2.95
C VAL A 97 -3.00 12.88 2.38
N GLN A 98 -2.26 13.97 2.50
CA GLN A 98 -2.65 15.25 1.93
C GLN A 98 -1.93 15.49 0.62
N VAL A 99 -2.70 15.81 -0.42
CA VAL A 99 -2.20 16.25 -1.72
C VAL A 99 -2.46 17.73 -1.85
N THR A 100 -1.39 18.52 -1.94
CA THR A 100 -1.48 19.99 -1.95
C THR A 100 -1.59 20.58 -3.34
N GLU A 101 -1.11 19.84 -4.34
CA GLU A 101 -1.13 20.29 -5.73
C GLU A 101 -2.25 19.62 -6.52
N ASN A 102 -2.87 20.40 -7.38
CA ASN A 102 -3.92 19.91 -8.27
C ASN A 102 -3.30 19.56 -9.62
N ASN A 103 -3.11 18.27 -9.85
CA ASN A 103 -2.45 17.78 -11.05
C ASN A 103 -3.37 17.64 -12.26
N CYS A 104 -4.59 17.92 -12.12
CA CYS A 104 -5.72 17.91 -13.02
C CYS A 104 -6.84 16.93 -12.68
N PRO A 105 -8.03 17.08 -13.27
CA PRO A 105 -9.18 16.30 -12.78
C PRO A 105 -9.10 14.80 -13.05
N CYS A 106 -8.66 14.34 -14.20
CA CYS A 106 -8.77 12.92 -14.51
C CYS A 106 -7.62 12.29 -15.29
N ASN A 107 -7.00 13.00 -16.21
CA ASN A 107 -6.05 12.41 -17.16
C ASN A 107 -4.75 13.17 -17.24
N CYS A 108 -4.23 13.58 -16.12
CA CYS A 108 -3.05 14.40 -16.07
C CYS A 108 -1.77 13.60 -15.99
N ALA A 109 -0.83 13.89 -16.84
CA ALA A 109 0.47 13.24 -16.85
C ALA A 109 1.51 13.93 -15.96
N SER A 110 1.19 15.07 -15.33
CA SER A 110 2.16 15.84 -14.56
C SER A 110 2.14 15.44 -13.09
N SER A 111 3.24 14.93 -12.61
CA SER A 111 3.62 14.71 -11.20
C SER A 111 2.49 14.35 -10.23
N PRO A 112 1.75 13.28 -10.45
CA PRO A 112 0.78 12.82 -9.45
C PRO A 112 1.51 12.37 -8.18
N THR A 113 0.83 12.49 -7.04
CA THR A 113 1.30 11.87 -5.80
C THR A 113 1.16 10.35 -5.92
N THR A 114 2.22 9.62 -5.66
CA THR A 114 2.23 8.17 -5.74
C THR A 114 2.31 7.52 -4.38
N LEU A 115 1.56 6.43 -4.21
CA LEU A 115 1.56 5.60 -3.02
C LEU A 115 2.14 4.23 -3.34
N GLN A 116 3.00 3.73 -2.47
CA GLN A 116 3.48 2.36 -2.48
C GLN A 116 3.45 1.80 -1.06
N VAL A 117 3.22 0.50 -0.95
CA VAL A 117 3.33 -0.23 0.31
C VAL A 117 4.53 -1.14 0.21
N ILE A 118 5.49 -0.93 1.09
CA ILE A 118 6.80 -1.61 1.04
C ILE A 118 6.88 -2.65 2.13
N ASN A 119 7.23 -3.88 1.74
CA ASN A 119 7.57 -4.93 2.68
C ASN A 119 8.92 -4.62 3.35
N GLY A 120 9.04 -4.98 4.62
CA GLY A 120 10.27 -4.75 5.38
C GLY A 120 11.37 -5.77 5.09
N ASP A 121 12.18 -6.07 6.07
CA ASP A 121 13.46 -6.78 5.90
C ASP A 121 13.33 -8.31 5.75
N THR A 122 12.12 -8.83 5.71
CA THR A 122 11.85 -10.26 5.69
C THR A 122 10.96 -10.65 4.51
N ASP A 123 11.31 -11.73 3.82
CA ASP A 123 10.45 -12.31 2.80
C ASP A 123 9.18 -12.90 3.43
N LEU A 124 8.05 -12.75 2.75
CA LEU A 124 6.79 -13.39 3.11
C LEU A 124 6.28 -14.23 1.95
N THR A 125 5.68 -15.35 2.26
CA THR A 125 5.03 -16.24 1.30
C THR A 125 3.54 -16.32 1.57
N ALA A 126 2.77 -16.75 0.57
CA ALA A 126 1.30 -16.84 0.65
C ALA A 126 0.68 -15.57 1.24
N ALA A 127 1.21 -14.41 0.87
CA ALA A 127 0.79 -13.12 1.42
C ALA A 127 -0.50 -12.64 0.79
N HIS A 128 -1.29 -11.95 1.58
CA HIS A 128 -2.48 -11.22 1.16
C HIS A 128 -2.36 -9.77 1.58
N ILE A 129 -2.72 -8.87 0.70
CA ILE A 129 -2.78 -7.45 1.01
C ILE A 129 -4.03 -6.83 0.38
N ASN A 130 -4.66 -5.95 1.12
CA ASN A 130 -5.78 -5.15 0.67
C ASN A 130 -5.52 -3.68 0.96
N ILE A 131 -5.83 -2.83 0.01
CA ILE A 131 -5.72 -1.38 0.17
C ILE A 131 -7.03 -0.71 -0.23
N VAL A 132 -7.45 0.24 0.57
CA VAL A 132 -8.58 1.13 0.28
C VAL A 132 -8.08 2.57 0.31
N VAL A 133 -8.31 3.30 -0.75
CA VAL A 133 -7.96 4.72 -0.87
C VAL A 133 -9.22 5.50 -1.19
N THR A 134 -9.56 6.45 -0.33
CA THR A 134 -10.77 7.25 -0.47
C THR A 134 -10.44 8.73 -0.31
N LYS A 135 -10.76 9.52 -1.32
CA LYS A 135 -10.69 10.97 -1.18
C LYS A 135 -11.84 11.43 -0.30
N ILE A 136 -11.53 12.06 0.82
CA ILE A 136 -12.52 12.48 1.81
C ILE A 136 -12.74 14.01 1.81
N ARG A 137 -11.86 14.75 1.14
CA ARG A 137 -11.98 16.20 1.15
C ARG A 137 -11.35 16.89 -0.06
#